data_c3b0718527a27e145251e7c8edf904e8
#
_entry.id   c3b0718527a27e145251e7c8edf904e8
#
_cell.length_a   1.000
_cell.length_b   1.000
_cell.length_c   1.000
_cell.angle_alpha   90.00
_cell.angle_beta   90.00
_cell.angle_gamma   90.00
#
_symmetry.space_group_name_H-M   'P 1'
#
loop_
_entity.id
_entity.type
_entity.pdbx_description
1 polymer ?
#
loop_
_entity_poly.entity_id
_entity_poly.type
_entity_poly.pdbx_seq_one_letter_code
_entity_poly.pdbx_strand_id
1 'polypeptide(L)'
;MNEHNGWRYALIAVLLSLLLGLLAWMAKHPAEQTPELPEAVTTGTLQSLAELDDQEPARRALNIQTWRTAEGARVLFVAAPELPMFDLRVTFAAGSSHDDQQLGVAMLTNAMLNEGIAGKDVTQIAEGFENLGAEFGNGAYRDMAVVSLRSLSAPEQRTPALALFSE
;
A
#
# COMPACT_ATOMS: atom_id res chain seq x y z
N MET A 1 24.62 68.28 27.35
CA MET A 1 24.99 67.39 26.25
C MET A 1 25.38 66.05 26.81
N ASN A 2 24.44 65.11 27.09
CA ASN A 2 24.80 63.73 27.34
C ASN A 2 23.56 62.79 27.45
N GLU A 3 22.37 63.14 26.97
CA GLU A 3 21.19 62.27 27.08
C GLU A 3 21.08 61.22 25.96
N HIS A 4 21.79 61.35 24.84
CA HIS A 4 21.67 60.46 23.74
C HIS A 4 22.42 59.10 23.89
N ASN A 5 23.30 58.99 24.88
CA ASN A 5 24.07 57.75 25.06
C ASN A 5 23.38 56.72 25.99
N GLY A 6 22.49 57.12 26.89
CA GLY A 6 21.81 56.24 27.83
C GLY A 6 20.91 55.19 27.14
N TRP A 7 20.21 55.62 26.11
CA TRP A 7 19.32 54.71 25.36
C TRP A 7 20.08 53.64 24.55
N ARG A 8 21.25 54.04 24.01
CA ARG A 8 22.12 53.10 23.28
C ARG A 8 22.66 51.99 24.20
N TYR A 9 23.07 52.37 25.42
CA TYR A 9 23.55 51.40 26.42
C TYR A 9 22.42 50.52 26.95
N ALA A 10 21.20 51.06 27.10
CA ALA A 10 20.02 50.27 27.46
C ALA A 10 19.66 49.25 26.39
N LEU A 11 19.67 49.64 25.11
CA LEU A 11 19.45 48.70 23.98
C LEU A 11 20.52 47.61 23.91
N ILE A 12 21.79 47.94 24.10
CA ILE A 12 22.90 46.99 24.12
C ILE A 12 22.72 45.98 25.27
N ALA A 13 22.33 46.44 26.45
CA ALA A 13 22.10 45.61 27.61
C ALA A 13 20.93 44.64 27.39
N VAL A 14 19.82 45.08 26.75
CA VAL A 14 18.69 44.23 26.39
C VAL A 14 19.09 43.20 25.34
N LEU A 15 19.84 43.59 24.31
CA LEU A 15 20.32 42.64 23.29
C LEU A 15 21.28 41.60 23.87
N LEU A 16 22.18 41.99 24.77
CA LEU A 16 23.09 41.08 25.45
C LEU A 16 22.33 40.09 26.36
N SER A 17 21.31 40.57 27.09
CA SER A 17 20.48 39.66 27.92
C SER A 17 19.68 38.68 27.09
N LEU A 18 19.14 39.10 25.94
CA LEU A 18 18.45 38.20 25.00
C LEU A 18 19.41 37.16 24.38
N LEU A 19 20.62 37.59 24.02
CA LEU A 19 21.64 36.67 23.47
C LEU A 19 22.08 35.63 24.50
N LEU A 20 22.32 36.07 25.75
CA LEU A 20 22.66 35.16 26.85
C LEU A 20 21.49 34.18 27.17
N GLY A 21 20.27 34.68 27.12
CA GLY A 21 19.08 33.85 27.28
C GLY A 21 18.96 32.78 26.16
N LEU A 22 19.23 33.18 24.92
CA LEU A 22 19.24 32.26 23.77
C LEU A 22 20.34 31.21 23.88
N LEU A 23 21.55 31.61 24.28
CA LEU A 23 22.66 30.69 24.51
C LEU A 23 22.38 29.70 25.64
N ALA A 24 21.79 30.16 26.73
CA ALA A 24 21.39 29.32 27.85
C ALA A 24 20.25 28.34 27.45
N TRP A 25 19.33 28.82 26.59
CA TRP A 25 18.26 27.96 26.05
C TRP A 25 18.83 26.89 25.12
N MET A 26 19.75 27.23 24.20
CA MET A 26 20.43 26.26 23.31
C MET A 26 21.27 25.25 24.10
N ALA A 27 21.93 25.68 25.20
CA ALA A 27 22.69 24.75 26.05
C ALA A 27 21.79 23.75 26.81
N LYS A 28 20.54 24.15 27.09
CA LYS A 28 19.57 23.34 27.80
C LYS A 28 18.77 22.42 26.88
N HIS A 29 18.74 22.75 25.57
CA HIS A 29 18.10 21.98 24.52
C HIS A 29 19.18 21.69 23.47
N PRO A 30 20.09 20.72 23.74
CA PRO A 30 21.01 20.27 22.71
C PRO A 30 20.18 19.84 21.54
N ALA A 31 20.57 20.23 20.33
CA ALA A 31 19.90 19.83 19.10
C ALA A 31 19.68 18.34 19.17
N GLU A 32 18.41 17.94 18.95
CA GLU A 32 18.02 16.53 18.86
C GLU A 32 19.06 15.82 18.01
N GLN A 33 19.76 14.86 18.61
CA GLN A 33 20.77 14.10 17.89
C GLN A 33 20.05 13.54 16.67
N THR A 34 20.51 13.99 15.50
CA THR A 34 20.09 13.35 14.24
C THR A 34 20.16 11.86 14.49
N PRO A 35 19.07 11.08 14.26
CA PRO A 35 19.12 9.65 14.47
C PRO A 35 20.34 9.14 13.72
N GLU A 36 21.27 8.56 14.43
CA GLU A 36 22.42 7.90 13.83
C GLU A 36 21.83 6.89 12.86
N LEU A 37 21.98 7.15 11.57
CA LEU A 37 21.60 6.21 10.54
C LEU A 37 22.15 4.85 10.98
N PRO A 38 21.33 3.79 11.07
CA PRO A 38 21.81 2.48 11.44
C PRO A 38 23.06 2.22 10.58
N GLU A 39 24.16 1.84 11.24
CA GLU A 39 25.43 1.52 10.57
C GLU A 39 25.09 0.78 9.30
N ALA A 40 25.59 1.30 8.17
CA ALA A 40 25.30 0.74 6.87
C ALA A 40 25.46 -0.77 7.01
N VAL A 41 24.32 -1.48 6.92
CA VAL A 41 24.32 -2.95 6.80
C VAL A 41 25.40 -3.21 5.78
N THR A 42 26.45 -3.88 6.19
CA THR A 42 27.57 -4.23 5.33
C THR A 42 26.91 -4.88 4.13
N THR A 43 26.77 -4.11 3.05
CA THR A 43 26.20 -4.61 1.79
C THR A 43 27.11 -5.77 1.44
N GLY A 44 26.63 -6.98 1.69
CA GLY A 44 27.29 -8.18 1.20
C GLY A 44 27.64 -7.88 -0.23
N THR A 45 28.89 -8.09 -0.61
CA THR A 45 29.41 -7.85 -1.95
C THR A 45 28.34 -8.29 -2.94
N LEU A 46 27.75 -7.33 -3.69
CA LEU A 46 26.78 -7.68 -4.72
C LEU A 46 27.48 -8.65 -5.65
N GLN A 47 27.08 -9.90 -5.58
CA GLN A 47 27.61 -10.92 -6.47
C GLN A 47 27.27 -10.50 -7.89
N SER A 48 28.27 -10.43 -8.73
CA SER A 48 28.09 -10.21 -10.16
C SER A 48 27.22 -11.34 -10.72
N LEU A 49 26.38 -11.03 -11.71
CA LEU A 49 25.63 -12.08 -12.43
C LEU A 49 26.53 -13.20 -12.98
N ALA A 50 27.83 -12.91 -13.19
CA ALA A 50 28.82 -13.89 -13.60
C ALA A 50 29.24 -14.87 -12.48
N GLU A 51 28.93 -14.56 -11.22
CA GLU A 51 29.19 -15.41 -10.05
C GLU A 51 27.96 -16.24 -9.65
N LEU A 52 26.79 -15.95 -10.26
CA LEU A 52 25.63 -16.83 -10.14
C LEU A 52 25.95 -18.14 -10.86
N ASP A 53 25.94 -19.21 -10.11
CA ASP A 53 26.12 -20.56 -10.62
C ASP A 53 25.17 -20.75 -11.82
N ASP A 54 25.70 -21.20 -12.98
CA ASP A 54 24.93 -21.46 -14.21
C ASP A 54 23.90 -22.60 -14.06
N GLN A 55 23.57 -22.98 -12.81
CA GLN A 55 22.54 -23.95 -12.55
C GLN A 55 21.18 -23.37 -12.93
N GLU A 56 20.59 -23.93 -13.98
CA GLU A 56 19.21 -23.63 -14.34
C GLU A 56 18.32 -23.79 -13.08
N PRO A 57 17.61 -22.72 -12.65
CA PRO A 57 16.81 -22.81 -11.43
C PRO A 57 15.82 -23.95 -11.55
N ALA A 58 15.78 -24.82 -10.53
CA ALA A 58 14.91 -25.97 -10.51
C ALA A 58 13.46 -25.50 -10.80
N ARG A 59 12.89 -26.00 -11.88
CA ARG A 59 11.49 -25.68 -12.26
C ARG A 59 10.57 -26.15 -11.15
N ARG A 60 9.98 -25.23 -10.41
CA ARG A 60 8.97 -25.55 -9.41
C ARG A 60 7.70 -26.05 -10.12
N ALA A 61 7.38 -27.32 -9.97
CA ALA A 61 6.09 -27.83 -10.40
C ALA A 61 4.99 -27.26 -9.49
N LEU A 62 4.07 -26.45 -10.06
CA LEU A 62 2.93 -25.96 -9.32
C LEU A 62 1.93 -27.08 -9.10
N ASN A 63 1.57 -27.35 -7.84
CA ASN A 63 0.49 -28.27 -7.51
C ASN A 63 -0.86 -27.53 -7.60
N ILE A 64 -1.49 -27.56 -8.77
CA ILE A 64 -2.77 -26.92 -9.01
C ILE A 64 -3.88 -27.85 -8.55
N GLN A 65 -4.56 -27.51 -7.47
CA GLN A 65 -5.76 -28.20 -7.01
C GLN A 65 -6.98 -27.64 -7.74
N THR A 66 -7.92 -28.51 -8.11
CA THR A 66 -9.09 -28.13 -8.89
C THR A 66 -10.34 -28.79 -8.30
N TRP A 67 -11.40 -27.97 -8.13
CA TRP A 67 -12.73 -28.47 -7.74
C TRP A 67 -13.84 -27.57 -8.30
N ARG A 68 -15.09 -27.92 -8.02
CA ARG A 68 -16.24 -27.07 -8.28
C ARG A 68 -16.96 -26.75 -6.98
N THR A 69 -17.53 -25.54 -6.91
CA THR A 69 -18.46 -25.18 -5.83
C THR A 69 -19.80 -25.85 -6.03
N ALA A 70 -20.68 -25.79 -5.04
CA ALA A 70 -22.05 -26.30 -5.13
C ALA A 70 -22.84 -25.63 -6.27
N GLU A 71 -22.56 -24.36 -6.54
CA GLU A 71 -23.17 -23.55 -7.60
C GLU A 71 -22.52 -23.77 -8.97
N GLY A 72 -21.52 -24.67 -9.06
CA GLY A 72 -20.88 -25.09 -10.31
C GLY A 72 -19.66 -24.24 -10.73
N ALA A 73 -19.26 -23.22 -9.99
CA ALA A 73 -18.07 -22.45 -10.30
C ALA A 73 -16.80 -23.31 -10.21
N ARG A 74 -15.92 -23.19 -11.20
CA ARG A 74 -14.63 -23.90 -11.20
C ARG A 74 -13.62 -23.12 -10.37
N VAL A 75 -13.00 -23.80 -9.41
CA VAL A 75 -11.92 -23.25 -8.59
C VAL A 75 -10.59 -23.87 -8.99
N LEU A 76 -9.57 -23.05 -9.13
CA LEU A 76 -8.18 -23.41 -9.28
C LEU A 76 -7.42 -22.82 -8.09
N PHE A 77 -6.70 -23.65 -7.35
CA PHE A 77 -5.99 -23.23 -6.15
C PHE A 77 -4.53 -23.69 -6.19
N VAL A 78 -3.63 -22.78 -5.86
CA VAL A 78 -2.21 -23.05 -5.66
C VAL A 78 -1.82 -22.60 -4.26
N ALA A 79 -1.30 -23.52 -3.46
CA ALA A 79 -0.76 -23.18 -2.14
C ALA A 79 0.62 -22.51 -2.31
N ALA A 80 0.78 -21.32 -1.69
CA ALA A 80 2.03 -20.55 -1.63
C ALA A 80 2.29 -20.11 -0.19
N PRO A 81 2.68 -21.03 0.70
CA PRO A 81 2.78 -20.78 2.14
C PRO A 81 3.96 -19.88 2.54
N GLU A 82 4.81 -19.52 1.60
CA GLU A 82 5.98 -18.67 1.82
C GLU A 82 5.63 -17.24 2.21
N LEU A 83 4.45 -16.77 1.81
CA LEU A 83 3.95 -15.42 2.12
C LEU A 83 2.63 -15.52 2.88
N PRO A 84 2.44 -14.74 3.97
CA PRO A 84 1.21 -14.74 4.74
C PRO A 84 0.12 -13.89 4.06
N MET A 85 -0.17 -14.18 2.80
CA MET A 85 -1.16 -13.46 1.99
C MET A 85 -1.85 -14.40 1.00
N PHE A 86 -2.95 -13.93 0.44
CA PHE A 86 -3.66 -14.64 -0.64
C PHE A 86 -4.09 -13.68 -1.74
N ASP A 87 -4.19 -14.22 -2.93
CA ASP A 87 -4.80 -13.59 -4.10
C ASP A 87 -6.06 -14.39 -4.47
N LEU A 88 -7.20 -13.70 -4.53
CA LEU A 88 -8.44 -14.22 -5.06
C LEU A 88 -8.72 -13.53 -6.39
N ARG A 89 -9.00 -14.30 -7.42
CA ARG A 89 -9.41 -13.80 -8.73
C ARG A 89 -10.67 -14.50 -9.18
N VAL A 90 -11.73 -13.74 -9.40
CA VAL A 90 -12.99 -14.23 -9.93
C VAL A 90 -13.11 -13.76 -11.38
N THR A 91 -13.36 -14.71 -12.30
CA THR A 91 -13.47 -14.41 -13.72
C THR A 91 -14.86 -14.82 -14.20
N PHE A 92 -15.52 -13.90 -14.88
CA PHE A 92 -16.83 -14.10 -15.47
C PHE A 92 -16.73 -14.18 -17.01
N ALA A 93 -17.55 -15.00 -17.62
CA ALA A 93 -17.74 -15.02 -19.08
C ALA A 93 -18.57 -13.78 -19.50
N ALA A 94 -17.98 -12.60 -19.33
CA ALA A 94 -18.57 -11.29 -19.60
C ALA A 94 -17.46 -10.36 -20.10
N GLY A 95 -17.72 -9.57 -21.10
CA GLY A 95 -16.72 -8.67 -21.65
C GLY A 95 -17.28 -7.96 -22.87
N SER A 96 -16.47 -7.13 -23.55
CA SER A 96 -16.94 -6.29 -24.64
C SER A 96 -17.49 -7.05 -25.84
N SER A 97 -17.18 -8.35 -25.96
CA SER A 97 -17.80 -9.22 -26.97
C SER A 97 -19.31 -9.47 -26.74
N HIS A 98 -19.82 -9.11 -25.57
CA HIS A 98 -21.24 -9.22 -25.19
C HIS A 98 -21.96 -7.85 -25.21
N ASP A 99 -21.26 -6.79 -25.61
CA ASP A 99 -21.84 -5.43 -25.65
C ASP A 99 -22.89 -5.20 -26.75
N ASP A 100 -22.96 -6.12 -27.74
CA ASP A 100 -23.85 -6.03 -28.90
C ASP A 100 -23.72 -4.65 -29.61
N GLN A 101 -24.81 -3.87 -29.58
CA GLN A 101 -24.87 -2.53 -30.19
C GLN A 101 -24.54 -1.41 -29.18
N GLN A 102 -24.36 -1.72 -27.90
CA GLN A 102 -24.07 -0.74 -26.84
C GLN A 102 -22.60 -0.86 -26.41
N LEU A 103 -21.71 -0.43 -27.28
CA LEU A 103 -20.26 -0.53 -27.04
C LEU A 103 -19.86 0.15 -25.72
N GLY A 104 -19.06 -0.57 -24.92
CA GLY A 104 -18.53 -0.06 -23.65
C GLY A 104 -19.34 -0.43 -22.41
N VAL A 105 -20.48 -1.10 -22.55
CA VAL A 105 -21.31 -1.53 -21.40
C VAL A 105 -20.55 -2.43 -20.46
N ALA A 106 -19.84 -3.43 -20.96
CA ALA A 106 -19.05 -4.33 -20.13
C ALA A 106 -17.96 -3.59 -19.34
N MET A 107 -17.27 -2.65 -19.97
CA MET A 107 -16.24 -1.83 -19.33
C MET A 107 -16.83 -0.93 -18.25
N LEU A 108 -17.91 -0.22 -18.57
CA LEU A 108 -18.59 0.68 -17.62
C LEU A 108 -19.16 -0.10 -16.43
N THR A 109 -19.85 -1.21 -16.69
CA THR A 109 -20.40 -2.08 -15.64
C THR A 109 -19.32 -2.55 -14.68
N ASN A 110 -18.19 -3.01 -15.22
CA ASN A 110 -17.09 -3.47 -14.39
C ASN A 110 -16.44 -2.32 -13.62
N ALA A 111 -16.25 -1.15 -14.24
CA ALA A 111 -15.68 0.03 -13.59
C ALA A 111 -16.56 0.56 -12.44
N MET A 112 -17.86 0.30 -12.46
CA MET A 112 -18.78 0.75 -11.42
C MET A 112 -18.88 -0.17 -10.20
N LEU A 113 -18.22 -1.34 -10.21
CA LEU A 113 -18.33 -2.31 -9.11
C LEU A 113 -17.84 -1.80 -7.76
N ASN A 114 -16.96 -0.81 -7.75
CA ASN A 114 -16.42 -0.20 -6.53
C ASN A 114 -16.86 1.24 -6.30
N GLU A 115 -17.80 1.76 -7.11
CA GLU A 115 -18.26 3.16 -7.00
C GLU A 115 -19.30 3.39 -5.89
N GLY A 116 -19.87 2.32 -5.35
CA GLY A 116 -20.80 2.37 -4.23
C GLY A 116 -21.68 1.15 -4.12
N ILE A 117 -22.10 0.86 -2.90
CA ILE A 117 -23.08 -0.17 -2.55
C ILE A 117 -24.10 0.41 -1.57
N ALA A 118 -25.16 -0.34 -1.27
CA ALA A 118 -26.15 0.11 -0.29
C ALA A 118 -25.50 0.40 1.07
N GLY A 119 -25.47 1.67 1.46
CA GLY A 119 -24.94 2.12 2.75
C GLY A 119 -23.44 2.42 2.79
N LYS A 120 -22.72 2.29 1.68
CA LYS A 120 -21.32 2.71 1.57
C LYS A 120 -21.06 3.41 0.24
N ASP A 121 -20.42 4.56 0.28
CA ASP A 121 -19.93 5.26 -0.90
C ASP A 121 -18.53 4.75 -1.33
N VAL A 122 -18.04 5.27 -2.44
CA VAL A 122 -16.73 4.90 -3.00
C VAL A 122 -15.59 5.12 -2.01
N THR A 123 -15.64 6.22 -1.23
CA THR A 123 -14.60 6.54 -0.24
C THR A 123 -14.59 5.51 0.89
N GLN A 124 -15.77 5.17 1.41
CA GLN A 124 -15.91 4.19 2.47
C GLN A 124 -15.47 2.77 2.05
N ILE A 125 -15.71 2.42 0.78
CA ILE A 125 -15.23 1.15 0.21
C ILE A 125 -13.70 1.15 0.12
N ALA A 126 -13.11 2.23 -0.44
CA ALA A 126 -11.66 2.36 -0.58
C ALA A 126 -10.97 2.32 0.79
N GLU A 127 -11.41 3.14 1.75
CA GLU A 127 -10.89 3.15 3.12
C GLU A 127 -11.06 1.78 3.80
N GLY A 128 -12.16 1.09 3.52
CA GLY A 128 -12.41 -0.25 4.04
C GLY A 128 -11.33 -1.26 3.63
N PHE A 129 -10.94 -1.28 2.36
CA PHE A 129 -9.84 -2.12 1.89
C PHE A 129 -8.48 -1.64 2.40
N GLU A 130 -8.19 -0.35 2.35
CA GLU A 130 -6.92 0.24 2.79
C GLU A 130 -6.64 -0.06 4.27
N ASN A 131 -7.64 0.11 5.13
CA ASN A 131 -7.52 -0.17 6.57
C ASN A 131 -7.22 -1.64 6.89
N LEU A 132 -7.55 -2.55 5.96
CA LEU A 132 -7.26 -3.98 6.08
C LEU A 132 -5.94 -4.39 5.40
N GLY A 133 -5.25 -3.42 4.78
CA GLY A 133 -4.09 -3.72 3.94
C GLY A 133 -4.45 -4.61 2.76
N ALA A 134 -5.68 -4.48 2.25
CA ALA A 134 -6.21 -5.25 1.14
C ALA A 134 -6.28 -4.39 -0.13
N GLU A 135 -6.17 -5.05 -1.28
CA GLU A 135 -6.25 -4.43 -2.60
C GLU A 135 -7.39 -5.06 -3.38
N PHE A 136 -8.37 -4.24 -3.77
CA PHE A 136 -9.42 -4.61 -4.70
C PHE A 136 -9.00 -4.23 -6.13
N GLY A 137 -9.25 -5.09 -7.09
CA GLY A 137 -9.02 -4.81 -8.50
C GLY A 137 -10.15 -5.32 -9.36
N ASN A 138 -10.45 -4.60 -10.43
CA ASN A 138 -11.44 -4.99 -11.42
C ASN A 138 -10.97 -4.69 -12.84
N GLY A 139 -11.52 -5.36 -13.82
CA GLY A 139 -11.20 -5.13 -15.23
C GLY A 139 -12.13 -5.86 -16.18
N ALA A 140 -12.50 -5.21 -17.27
CA ALA A 140 -13.24 -5.82 -18.37
C ALA A 140 -12.33 -5.96 -19.60
N TYR A 141 -12.37 -7.12 -20.19
CA TYR A 141 -11.62 -7.50 -21.39
C TYR A 141 -12.60 -7.81 -22.53
N ARG A 142 -12.08 -8.39 -23.62
CA ARG A 142 -12.93 -8.72 -24.75
C ARG A 142 -13.95 -9.80 -24.42
N ASP A 143 -13.53 -10.88 -23.76
CA ASP A 143 -14.29 -12.10 -23.53
C ASP A 143 -14.52 -12.43 -22.06
N MET A 144 -14.00 -11.61 -21.16
CA MET A 144 -14.12 -11.82 -19.71
C MET A 144 -14.16 -10.51 -18.94
N ALA A 145 -14.83 -10.52 -17.79
CA ALA A 145 -14.68 -9.56 -16.72
C ALA A 145 -14.00 -10.24 -15.54
N VAL A 146 -13.21 -9.48 -14.81
CA VAL A 146 -12.42 -9.96 -13.68
C VAL A 146 -12.62 -9.03 -12.49
N VAL A 147 -12.75 -9.62 -11.30
CA VAL A 147 -12.58 -8.95 -10.03
C VAL A 147 -11.53 -9.69 -9.22
N SER A 148 -10.75 -8.97 -8.44
CA SER A 148 -9.66 -9.55 -7.66
C SER A 148 -9.55 -8.92 -6.29
N LEU A 149 -9.09 -9.71 -5.34
CA LEU A 149 -8.77 -9.29 -3.99
C LEU A 149 -7.40 -9.84 -3.62
N ARG A 150 -6.51 -8.97 -3.19
CA ARG A 150 -5.27 -9.34 -2.50
C ARG A 150 -5.40 -8.94 -1.04
N SER A 151 -5.06 -9.81 -0.12
CA SER A 151 -5.09 -9.51 1.31
C SER A 151 -4.13 -10.39 2.10
N LEU A 152 -3.85 -9.97 3.32
CA LEU A 152 -3.15 -10.80 4.28
C LEU A 152 -4.02 -12.02 4.65
N SER A 153 -3.37 -13.15 4.94
CA SER A 153 -4.06 -14.42 5.25
C SER A 153 -4.45 -14.55 6.73
N ALA A 154 -3.99 -13.64 7.60
CA ALA A 154 -4.38 -13.65 9.00
C ALA A 154 -5.91 -13.40 9.14
N PRO A 155 -6.61 -14.12 10.03
CA PRO A 155 -8.08 -14.07 10.15
C PRO A 155 -8.63 -12.64 10.35
N GLU A 156 -7.88 -11.79 11.05
CA GLU A 156 -8.26 -10.42 11.40
C GLU A 156 -8.38 -9.52 10.18
N GLN A 157 -7.59 -9.77 9.13
CA GLN A 157 -7.63 -9.06 7.87
C GLN A 157 -8.45 -9.81 6.83
N ARG A 158 -8.22 -11.12 6.69
CA ARG A 158 -8.87 -11.96 5.67
C ARG A 158 -10.38 -11.96 5.77
N THR A 159 -10.93 -12.16 6.98
CA THR A 159 -12.38 -12.30 7.15
C THR A 159 -13.13 -11.02 6.76
N PRO A 160 -12.78 -9.83 7.29
CA PRO A 160 -13.44 -8.60 6.88
C PRO A 160 -13.14 -8.20 5.42
N ALA A 161 -11.94 -8.50 4.89
CA ALA A 161 -11.64 -8.21 3.48
C ALA A 161 -12.52 -9.04 2.53
N LEU A 162 -12.70 -10.34 2.81
CA LEU A 162 -13.61 -11.19 2.05
C LEU A 162 -15.07 -10.78 2.20
N ALA A 163 -15.49 -10.34 3.39
CA ALA A 163 -16.83 -9.82 3.61
C ALA A 163 -17.09 -8.58 2.74
N LEU A 164 -16.21 -7.59 2.79
CA LEU A 164 -16.32 -6.38 1.98
C LEU A 164 -16.26 -6.68 0.47
N PHE A 165 -15.44 -7.63 0.05
CA PHE A 165 -15.32 -8.06 -1.35
C PHE A 165 -16.60 -8.72 -1.87
N SER A 166 -17.38 -9.34 -1.00
CA SER A 166 -18.62 -10.06 -1.37
C SER A 166 -19.90 -9.18 -1.35
N GLU A 167 -19.82 -7.97 -0.84
CA GLU A 167 -20.91 -6.97 -0.83
C GLU A 167 -21.17 -6.40 -2.23
#